data_e07d1500e63bb27d972fc6a445dbdb66
#
_entry.id   e07d1500e63bb27d972fc6a445dbdb66
#
_cell.length_a   1.000
_cell.length_b   1.000
_cell.length_c   1.000
_cell.angle_alpha   90.00
_cell.angle_beta   90.00
_cell.angle_gamma   90.00
#
_symmetry.space_group_name_H-M   'P 1'
#
loop_
_entity.id
_entity.type
_entity.pdbx_description
1 polymer ?
#
loop_
_entity_poly.entity_id
_entity_poly.type
_entity_poly.pdbx_seq_one_letter_code
_entity_poly.pdbx_strand_id
1 'polypeptide(L)'
;MDIIDYLPQKMKAEAEAYMPCGLEEIRVRAGKQVQYMFAGGCRAGVYISHSDIEEMINYLSGYSFHAIAPQLAAGYFTVEGGHRVGIAGQMGCDGGKVTAVSEIASLNIRIAHQIRDVAMPLMPYIRDENSIYNTLVISRPGEGKTTFLRDCIRILSDGCDGKNALKVSVVDERSEIAACYLGVAQNDIGNSSDVLDNCPKSLGMRMLLRSMSPDVIAVDAVSYTHLRAHETLAN
;
A
#
# COMPACT_ATOMS: atom_id res chain seq x y z
N MET A 1 -3.28 14.78 -3.94
CA MET A 1 -4.01 14.75 -5.24
C MET A 1 -5.02 13.62 -5.18
N ASP A 2 -6.25 13.81 -5.65
CA ASP A 2 -7.25 12.73 -5.67
C ASP A 2 -6.97 11.81 -6.88
N ILE A 3 -7.29 10.51 -6.76
CA ILE A 3 -7.17 9.56 -7.88
C ILE A 3 -7.94 10.02 -9.12
N ILE A 4 -9.01 10.77 -8.92
CA ILE A 4 -9.85 11.34 -9.98
C ILE A 4 -9.07 12.31 -10.87
N ASP A 5 -8.08 13.00 -10.33
CA ASP A 5 -7.25 13.94 -11.09
C ASP A 5 -6.44 13.25 -12.19
N TYR A 6 -6.13 11.98 -12.01
CA TYR A 6 -5.36 11.16 -12.96
C TYR A 6 -6.22 10.53 -14.07
N LEU A 7 -7.56 10.64 -13.95
CA LEU A 7 -8.48 10.02 -14.92
C LEU A 7 -8.76 10.96 -16.10
N PRO A 8 -8.96 10.42 -17.33
CA PRO A 8 -9.45 11.20 -18.46
C PRO A 8 -10.76 11.90 -18.15
N GLN A 9 -10.97 13.08 -18.71
CA GLN A 9 -12.13 13.94 -18.42
C GLN A 9 -13.47 13.18 -18.50
N LYS A 10 -13.61 12.28 -19.48
CA LYS A 10 -14.83 11.49 -19.68
C LYS A 10 -15.15 10.49 -18.57
N MET A 11 -14.16 10.12 -17.75
CA MET A 11 -14.32 9.20 -16.62
C MET A 11 -14.60 9.92 -15.30
N LYS A 12 -14.20 11.21 -15.17
CA LYS A 12 -14.20 11.92 -13.90
C LYS A 12 -15.58 11.94 -13.25
N ALA A 13 -16.61 12.34 -13.98
CA ALA A 13 -17.98 12.44 -13.45
C ALA A 13 -18.53 11.08 -12.93
N GLU A 14 -18.22 9.98 -13.62
CA GLU A 14 -18.62 8.64 -13.17
C GLU A 14 -17.84 8.26 -11.90
N ALA A 15 -16.53 8.46 -11.89
CA ALA A 15 -15.68 8.13 -10.75
C ALA A 15 -16.07 8.96 -9.51
N GLU A 16 -16.28 10.27 -9.64
CA GLU A 16 -16.77 11.16 -8.56
C GLU A 16 -18.08 10.66 -7.95
N ALA A 17 -19.02 10.23 -8.79
CA ALA A 17 -20.30 9.71 -8.33
C ALA A 17 -20.16 8.35 -7.61
N TYR A 18 -19.13 7.57 -7.94
CA TYR A 18 -18.93 6.22 -7.41
C TYR A 18 -18.03 6.17 -6.17
N MET A 19 -17.15 7.14 -5.96
CA MET A 19 -16.28 7.19 -4.77
C MET A 19 -17.05 7.09 -3.45
N PRO A 20 -18.12 7.87 -3.20
CA PRO A 20 -18.91 7.75 -1.98
C PRO A 20 -19.67 6.42 -1.84
N CYS A 21 -19.82 5.67 -2.93
CA CYS A 21 -20.51 4.39 -2.96
C CYS A 21 -19.61 3.20 -2.58
N GLY A 22 -18.37 3.44 -2.12
CA GLY A 22 -17.42 2.39 -1.78
C GLY A 22 -16.78 1.76 -3.02
N LEU A 23 -16.33 2.60 -3.95
CA LEU A 23 -15.55 2.17 -5.12
C LEU A 23 -14.22 1.56 -4.67
N GLU A 24 -13.97 0.29 -5.00
CA GLU A 24 -12.77 -0.44 -4.59
C GLU A 24 -11.70 -0.47 -5.70
N GLU A 25 -12.15 -0.57 -6.96
CA GLU A 25 -11.24 -0.77 -8.08
C GLU A 25 -11.82 -0.19 -9.38
N ILE A 26 -10.96 0.42 -10.20
CA ILE A 26 -11.28 0.87 -11.56
C ILE A 26 -10.46 0.05 -12.53
N ARG A 27 -11.13 -0.74 -13.37
CA ARG A 27 -10.48 -1.55 -14.42
C ARG A 27 -10.66 -0.92 -15.78
N VAL A 28 -9.56 -0.60 -16.39
CA VAL A 28 -9.50 0.04 -17.71
C VAL A 28 -8.83 -0.90 -18.71
N ARG A 29 -9.43 -1.06 -19.89
CA ARG A 29 -8.87 -1.87 -20.98
C ARG A 29 -9.14 -1.19 -22.31
N ALA A 30 -8.12 -1.13 -23.16
CA ALA A 30 -8.26 -0.56 -24.51
C ALA A 30 -9.40 -1.25 -25.30
N GLY A 31 -10.23 -0.46 -25.94
CA GLY A 31 -11.35 -0.93 -26.75
C GLY A 31 -12.51 -1.52 -25.96
N LYS A 32 -12.59 -1.29 -24.64
CA LYS A 32 -13.67 -1.80 -23.77
C LYS A 32 -14.23 -0.70 -22.88
N GLN A 33 -15.39 -0.99 -22.27
CA GLN A 33 -15.95 -0.14 -21.23
C GLN A 33 -15.14 -0.25 -19.95
N VAL A 34 -15.00 0.86 -19.23
CA VAL A 34 -14.49 0.88 -17.86
C VAL A 34 -15.35 0.00 -16.98
N GLN A 35 -14.72 -0.68 -16.04
CA GLN A 35 -15.39 -1.43 -14.99
C GLN A 35 -15.08 -0.81 -13.65
N TYR A 36 -16.11 -0.34 -12.97
CA TYR A 36 -16.05 0.16 -11.59
C TYR A 36 -16.48 -0.97 -10.65
N MET A 37 -15.55 -1.42 -9.81
CA MET A 37 -15.73 -2.57 -8.92
C MET A 37 -16.06 -2.11 -7.50
N PHE A 38 -17.02 -2.79 -6.88
CA PHE A 38 -17.49 -2.59 -5.52
C PHE A 38 -17.58 -3.94 -4.82
N ALA A 39 -17.67 -3.98 -3.49
CA ALA A 39 -17.87 -5.22 -2.74
C ALA A 39 -19.06 -6.06 -3.23
N GLY A 40 -20.12 -5.40 -3.72
CA GLY A 40 -21.37 -6.04 -4.19
C GLY A 40 -21.45 -6.29 -5.70
N GLY A 41 -20.41 -5.99 -6.49
CA GLY A 41 -20.45 -6.21 -7.94
C GLY A 41 -19.71 -5.17 -8.77
N CYS A 42 -20.10 -5.05 -10.04
CA CYS A 42 -19.41 -4.21 -11.02
C CYS A 42 -20.44 -3.34 -11.76
N ARG A 43 -20.03 -2.11 -12.09
CA ARG A 43 -20.76 -1.20 -13.01
C ARG A 43 -19.88 -0.89 -14.22
N ALA A 44 -20.49 -0.95 -15.40
CA ALA A 44 -19.83 -0.54 -16.63
C ALA A 44 -19.97 0.97 -16.83
N GLY A 45 -18.91 1.59 -17.32
CA GLY A 45 -18.85 3.03 -17.63
C GLY A 45 -18.55 3.29 -19.09
N VAL A 46 -17.92 4.42 -19.36
CA VAL A 46 -17.57 4.87 -20.72
C VAL A 46 -16.60 3.94 -21.44
N TYR A 47 -16.58 4.00 -22.76
CA TYR A 47 -15.59 3.30 -23.60
C TYR A 47 -14.23 3.98 -23.55
N ILE A 48 -13.17 3.16 -23.47
CA ILE A 48 -11.78 3.59 -23.39
C ILE A 48 -11.04 3.20 -24.67
N SER A 49 -10.39 4.17 -25.28
CA SER A 49 -9.45 3.96 -26.39
C SER A 49 -8.03 3.67 -25.86
N HIS A 50 -7.12 3.29 -26.76
CA HIS A 50 -5.70 3.15 -26.43
C HIS A 50 -5.08 4.50 -26.00
N SER A 51 -5.45 5.60 -26.66
CA SER A 51 -4.99 6.95 -26.32
C SER A 51 -5.42 7.43 -24.94
N ASP A 52 -6.57 6.98 -24.44
CA ASP A 52 -6.99 7.27 -23.06
C ASP A 52 -6.09 6.58 -22.04
N ILE A 53 -5.64 5.36 -22.33
CA ILE A 53 -4.70 4.63 -21.47
C ILE A 53 -3.34 5.34 -21.44
N GLU A 54 -2.84 5.79 -22.60
CA GLU A 54 -1.60 6.56 -22.69
C GLU A 54 -1.70 7.87 -21.90
N GLU A 55 -2.81 8.58 -22.01
CA GLU A 55 -3.09 9.79 -21.24
C GLU A 55 -3.05 9.49 -19.73
N MET A 56 -3.77 8.46 -19.28
CA MET A 56 -3.78 8.03 -17.86
C MET A 56 -2.39 7.70 -17.35
N ILE A 57 -1.60 6.94 -18.12
CA ILE A 57 -0.25 6.56 -17.73
C ILE A 57 0.66 7.77 -17.59
N ASN A 58 0.56 8.72 -18.51
CA ASN A 58 1.33 9.96 -18.45
C ASN A 58 1.00 10.76 -17.18
N TYR A 59 -0.27 10.89 -16.82
CA TYR A 59 -0.67 11.54 -15.58
C TYR A 59 -0.23 10.76 -14.34
N LEU A 60 -0.48 9.44 -14.31
CA LEU A 60 -0.15 8.57 -13.16
C LEU A 60 1.36 8.45 -12.92
N SER A 61 2.18 8.54 -13.97
CA SER A 61 3.66 8.51 -13.87
C SER A 61 4.29 9.89 -13.63
N GLY A 62 3.49 10.96 -13.57
CA GLY A 62 3.99 12.33 -13.52
C GLY A 62 4.84 12.67 -14.75
N TYR A 63 4.51 12.13 -15.93
CA TYR A 63 5.24 12.25 -17.18
C TYR A 63 6.68 11.69 -17.13
N SER A 64 6.99 10.85 -16.12
CA SER A 64 8.32 10.25 -15.97
C SER A 64 8.26 8.74 -15.81
N PHE A 65 8.28 8.02 -16.91
CA PHE A 65 8.34 6.54 -16.91
C PHE A 65 9.58 5.99 -16.16
N HIS A 66 10.69 6.70 -16.21
CA HIS A 66 11.92 6.30 -15.52
C HIS A 66 11.78 6.29 -13.99
N ALA A 67 10.97 7.18 -13.45
CA ALA A 67 10.76 7.25 -12.01
C ALA A 67 9.99 6.02 -11.45
N ILE A 68 9.11 5.44 -12.25
CA ILE A 68 8.29 4.27 -11.88
C ILE A 68 8.84 2.95 -12.43
N ALA A 69 9.88 2.98 -13.28
CA ALA A 69 10.43 1.79 -13.93
C ALA A 69 10.80 0.64 -12.96
N PRO A 70 11.40 0.88 -11.77
CA PRO A 70 11.67 -0.19 -10.82
C PRO A 70 10.38 -0.85 -10.29
N GLN A 71 9.32 -0.07 -10.09
CA GLN A 71 8.02 -0.55 -9.63
C GLN A 71 7.27 -1.30 -10.76
N LEU A 72 7.44 -0.86 -12.00
CA LEU A 72 6.85 -1.52 -13.17
C LEU A 72 7.36 -2.96 -13.35
N ALA A 73 8.58 -3.24 -12.95
CA ALA A 73 9.12 -4.61 -12.93
C ALA A 73 8.34 -5.54 -11.97
N ALA A 74 7.72 -5.00 -10.92
CA ALA A 74 6.82 -5.72 -10.03
C ALA A 74 5.37 -5.79 -10.55
N GLY A 75 5.05 -5.16 -11.69
CA GLY A 75 3.74 -5.15 -12.32
C GLY A 75 2.76 -4.11 -11.77
N TYR A 76 3.16 -3.29 -10.82
CA TYR A 76 2.34 -2.20 -10.28
C TYR A 76 3.21 -1.07 -9.72
N PHE A 77 2.63 0.09 -9.54
CA PHE A 77 3.22 1.22 -8.83
C PHE A 77 2.17 1.91 -7.95
N THR A 78 2.65 2.64 -6.94
CA THR A 78 1.80 3.43 -6.04
C THR A 78 1.80 4.88 -6.49
N VAL A 79 0.63 5.52 -6.45
CA VAL A 79 0.45 6.95 -6.73
C VAL A 79 0.07 7.69 -5.46
N GLU A 80 0.11 9.03 -5.51
CA GLU A 80 -0.33 9.88 -4.42
C GLU A 80 -1.74 9.50 -3.95
N GLY A 81 -1.98 9.49 -2.63
CA GLY A 81 -3.19 8.95 -2.02
C GLY A 81 -3.11 7.45 -1.70
N GLY A 82 -1.98 6.79 -1.99
CA GLY A 82 -1.75 5.37 -1.65
C GLY A 82 -2.44 4.38 -2.57
N HIS A 83 -3.04 4.87 -3.67
CA HIS A 83 -3.69 4.01 -4.65
C HIS A 83 -2.65 3.19 -5.42
N ARG A 84 -2.98 1.91 -5.69
CA ARG A 84 -2.11 1.02 -6.45
C ARG A 84 -2.59 0.88 -7.88
N VAL A 85 -1.68 1.06 -8.82
CA VAL A 85 -1.95 0.93 -10.26
C VAL A 85 -1.22 -0.29 -10.78
N GLY A 86 -1.95 -1.36 -11.05
CA GLY A 86 -1.47 -2.52 -11.78
C GLY A 86 -1.53 -2.27 -13.27
N ILE A 87 -0.56 -2.79 -14.00
CA ILE A 87 -0.47 -2.65 -15.46
C ILE A 87 -0.44 -4.01 -16.14
N ALA A 88 -0.99 -4.07 -17.35
CA ALA A 88 -0.83 -5.22 -18.22
C ALA A 88 -0.74 -4.78 -19.68
N GLY A 89 0.14 -5.46 -20.42
CA GLY A 89 0.43 -5.15 -21.81
C GLY A 89 1.58 -5.98 -22.34
N GLN A 90 2.27 -5.49 -23.34
CA GLN A 90 3.42 -6.16 -23.91
C GLN A 90 4.67 -5.88 -23.07
N MET A 91 5.33 -6.94 -22.64
CA MET A 91 6.52 -6.90 -21.80
C MET A 91 7.75 -7.28 -22.62
N GLY A 92 8.83 -6.49 -22.49
CA GLY A 92 10.17 -6.88 -22.90
C GLY A 92 10.82 -7.70 -21.78
N CYS A 93 11.34 -8.88 -22.12
CA CYS A 93 12.03 -9.74 -21.14
C CYS A 93 13.45 -10.04 -21.65
N ASP A 94 14.42 -9.95 -20.75
CA ASP A 94 15.79 -10.39 -20.98
C ASP A 94 16.27 -11.24 -19.79
N GLY A 95 16.82 -12.42 -20.09
CA GLY A 95 17.32 -13.35 -19.07
C GLY A 95 16.28 -13.76 -18.01
N GLY A 96 14.97 -13.78 -18.35
CA GLY A 96 13.89 -14.09 -17.43
C GLY A 96 13.48 -12.94 -16.49
N LYS A 97 14.03 -11.74 -16.72
CA LYS A 97 13.64 -10.52 -16.02
C LYS A 97 12.88 -9.59 -16.96
N VAL A 98 11.84 -8.95 -16.44
CA VAL A 98 11.13 -7.87 -17.16
C VAL A 98 12.06 -6.67 -17.23
N THR A 99 12.39 -6.24 -18.44
CA THR A 99 13.30 -5.11 -18.69
C THR A 99 12.58 -3.85 -19.19
N ALA A 100 11.41 -4.02 -19.80
CA ALA A 100 10.60 -2.92 -20.30
C ALA A 100 9.12 -3.30 -20.35
N VAL A 101 8.26 -2.29 -20.29
CA VAL A 101 6.84 -2.39 -20.67
C VAL A 101 6.70 -1.53 -21.92
N SER A 102 6.43 -2.15 -23.06
CA SER A 102 6.41 -1.44 -24.34
C SER A 102 5.03 -0.91 -24.73
N GLU A 103 3.99 -1.71 -24.48
CA GLU A 103 2.61 -1.35 -24.82
C GLU A 103 1.70 -1.69 -23.64
N ILE A 104 1.13 -0.68 -23.00
CA ILE A 104 0.18 -0.88 -21.90
C ILE A 104 -1.24 -0.88 -22.48
N ALA A 105 -1.91 -2.02 -22.38
CA ALA A 105 -3.26 -2.21 -22.89
C ALA A 105 -4.32 -2.20 -21.79
N SER A 106 -3.92 -2.32 -20.52
CA SER A 106 -4.83 -2.38 -19.39
C SER A 106 -4.24 -1.77 -18.14
N LEU A 107 -5.08 -1.11 -17.36
CA LEU A 107 -4.77 -0.59 -16.02
C LEU A 107 -5.79 -1.15 -15.02
N ASN A 108 -5.30 -1.43 -13.83
CA ASN A 108 -6.10 -1.78 -12.68
C ASN A 108 -5.78 -0.85 -11.52
N ILE A 109 -6.63 0.14 -11.28
CA ILE A 109 -6.46 1.12 -10.21
C ILE A 109 -7.22 0.62 -8.99
N ARG A 110 -6.50 0.23 -7.95
CA ARG A 110 -7.07 -0.17 -6.66
C ARG A 110 -7.11 1.04 -5.74
N ILE A 111 -8.32 1.39 -5.31
CA ILE A 111 -8.54 2.54 -4.44
C ILE A 111 -8.09 2.19 -3.02
N ALA A 112 -7.24 3.04 -2.46
CA ALA A 112 -6.83 2.89 -1.08
C ALA A 112 -7.97 3.32 -0.16
N HIS A 113 -8.32 2.45 0.77
CA HIS A 113 -9.25 2.75 1.85
C HIS A 113 -8.55 2.55 3.18
N GLN A 114 -8.71 3.51 4.07
CA GLN A 114 -8.20 3.40 5.42
C GLN A 114 -9.36 3.24 6.40
N ILE A 115 -9.26 2.19 7.23
CA ILE A 115 -10.20 1.92 8.32
C ILE A 115 -9.48 2.29 9.61
N ARG A 116 -10.06 3.19 10.39
CA ARG A 116 -9.52 3.64 11.68
C ARG A 116 -10.21 2.94 12.85
N ASP A 117 -9.53 2.93 13.98
CA ASP A 117 -10.02 2.48 15.30
C ASP A 117 -10.36 0.98 15.39
N VAL A 118 -10.00 0.17 14.39
CA VAL A 118 -10.17 -1.30 14.42
C VAL A 118 -9.26 -1.96 15.44
N ALA A 119 -8.14 -1.34 15.78
CA ALA A 119 -7.19 -1.83 16.77
C ALA A 119 -7.51 -1.35 18.20
N MET A 120 -8.31 -0.31 18.37
CA MET A 120 -8.63 0.28 19.68
C MET A 120 -9.09 -0.74 20.73
N PRO A 121 -10.02 -1.68 20.44
CA PRO A 121 -10.47 -2.66 21.43
C PRO A 121 -9.37 -3.61 21.92
N LEU A 122 -8.29 -3.78 21.16
CA LEU A 122 -7.19 -4.67 21.49
C LEU A 122 -5.96 -3.94 22.07
N MET A 123 -5.96 -2.60 22.06
CA MET A 123 -4.85 -1.81 22.61
C MET A 123 -4.51 -2.13 24.07
N PRO A 124 -5.46 -2.40 24.97
CA PRO A 124 -5.15 -2.80 26.37
C PRO A 124 -4.35 -4.11 26.49
N TYR A 125 -4.37 -4.97 25.45
CA TYR A 125 -3.57 -6.20 25.40
C TYR A 125 -2.20 -6.00 24.78
N ILE A 126 -1.99 -4.89 24.08
CA ILE A 126 -0.74 -4.54 23.40
C ILE A 126 0.11 -3.60 24.24
N ARG A 127 -0.55 -2.71 25.00
CA ARG A 127 0.11 -1.66 25.79
C ARG A 127 -0.59 -1.44 27.12
N ASP A 128 0.15 -1.52 28.23
CA ASP A 128 -0.29 -1.05 29.54
C ASP A 128 0.19 0.38 29.83
N GLU A 129 0.16 0.81 31.11
CA GLU A 129 0.58 2.16 31.52
C GLU A 129 2.08 2.40 31.33
N ASN A 130 2.91 1.37 31.50
CA ASN A 130 4.36 1.48 31.62
C ASN A 130 5.13 0.72 30.53
N SER A 131 4.49 -0.18 29.80
CA SER A 131 5.16 -1.07 28.85
C SER A 131 4.34 -1.33 27.60
N ILE A 132 5.04 -1.77 26.56
CA ILE A 132 4.46 -2.33 25.34
C ILE A 132 4.88 -3.79 25.22
N TYR A 133 3.95 -4.65 24.86
CA TYR A 133 4.18 -6.08 24.74
C TYR A 133 4.61 -6.47 23.33
N ASN A 134 5.59 -7.37 23.24
CA ASN A 134 5.90 -8.00 21.96
C ASN A 134 4.68 -8.75 21.45
N THR A 135 4.12 -8.31 20.33
CA THR A 135 2.83 -8.77 19.83
C THR A 135 2.98 -9.40 18.45
N LEU A 136 2.40 -10.59 18.27
CA LEU A 136 2.31 -11.27 16.98
C LEU A 136 0.84 -11.36 16.57
N VAL A 137 0.50 -10.80 15.40
CA VAL A 137 -0.85 -10.84 14.84
C VAL A 137 -0.96 -12.00 13.85
N ILE A 138 -1.83 -12.96 14.15
CA ILE A 138 -2.04 -14.17 13.33
C ILE A 138 -3.50 -14.21 12.88
N SER A 139 -3.73 -14.33 11.57
CA SER A 139 -5.04 -14.63 11.00
C SER A 139 -4.88 -15.22 9.59
N ARG A 140 -5.98 -15.68 9.00
CA ARG A 140 -5.98 -16.14 7.60
C ARG A 140 -5.66 -14.99 6.64
N PRO A 141 -5.19 -15.28 5.42
CA PRO A 141 -5.08 -14.27 4.37
C PRO A 141 -6.42 -13.55 4.12
N GLY A 142 -6.37 -12.23 3.90
CA GLY A 142 -7.56 -11.42 3.62
C GLY A 142 -8.39 -11.00 4.84
N GLU A 143 -8.06 -11.44 6.07
CA GLU A 143 -8.81 -11.08 7.29
C GLU A 143 -8.38 -9.76 7.95
N GLY A 144 -7.72 -8.89 7.22
CA GLY A 144 -7.44 -7.51 7.66
C GLY A 144 -6.21 -7.34 8.56
N LYS A 145 -5.24 -8.29 8.61
CA LYS A 145 -4.00 -8.15 9.41
C LYS A 145 -3.26 -6.83 9.19
N THR A 146 -3.03 -6.47 7.92
CA THR A 146 -2.32 -5.24 7.57
C THR A 146 -3.11 -4.00 7.98
N THR A 147 -4.44 -4.04 7.84
CA THR A 147 -5.33 -2.96 8.30
C THR A 147 -5.27 -2.78 9.81
N PHE A 148 -5.32 -3.87 10.55
CA PHE A 148 -5.17 -3.88 12.00
C PHE A 148 -3.78 -3.38 12.43
N LEU A 149 -2.71 -3.88 11.81
CA LEU A 149 -1.33 -3.46 12.11
C LEU A 149 -1.13 -1.97 11.84
N ARG A 150 -1.63 -1.46 10.72
CA ARG A 150 -1.57 -0.03 10.37
C ARG A 150 -2.25 0.84 11.43
N ASP A 151 -3.43 0.44 11.87
CA ASP A 151 -4.17 1.18 12.90
C ASP A 151 -3.49 1.09 14.28
N CYS A 152 -2.89 -0.07 14.64
CA CYS A 152 -2.03 -0.17 15.82
C CYS A 152 -0.86 0.82 15.77
N ILE A 153 -0.16 0.90 14.64
CA ILE A 153 0.95 1.82 14.42
C ILE A 153 0.48 3.26 14.64
N ARG A 154 -0.62 3.66 14.00
CA ARG A 154 -1.22 4.99 14.14
C ARG A 154 -1.53 5.32 15.61
N ILE A 155 -2.24 4.42 16.30
CA ILE A 155 -2.66 4.63 17.69
C ILE A 155 -1.45 4.72 18.62
N LEU A 156 -0.43 3.87 18.45
CA LEU A 156 0.78 3.91 19.27
C LEU A 156 1.60 5.18 19.00
N SER A 157 1.65 5.61 17.73
CA SER A 157 2.38 6.79 17.28
C SER A 157 1.75 8.10 17.71
N ASP A 158 0.41 8.17 17.79
CA ASP A 158 -0.32 9.35 18.23
C ASP A 158 -0.55 9.38 19.75
N GLY A 159 -0.45 8.22 20.40
CA GLY A 159 -0.91 8.00 21.77
C GLY A 159 -2.42 7.79 21.86
N CYS A 160 -2.87 7.16 22.92
CA CYS A 160 -4.30 6.89 23.19
C CYS A 160 -4.58 6.78 24.68
N ASP A 161 -5.82 7.04 25.08
CA ASP A 161 -6.31 6.86 26.45
C ASP A 161 -5.42 7.55 27.52
N GLY A 162 -4.94 8.77 27.21
CA GLY A 162 -4.05 9.52 28.10
C GLY A 162 -2.60 9.04 28.12
N LYS A 163 -2.24 8.03 27.31
CA LYS A 163 -0.85 7.53 27.18
C LYS A 163 -0.10 8.32 26.12
N ASN A 164 1.18 8.55 26.36
CA ASN A 164 2.04 9.30 25.46
C ASN A 164 2.23 8.59 24.13
N ALA A 165 2.46 9.39 23.07
CA ALA A 165 2.95 8.92 21.78
C ALA A 165 4.27 8.16 21.90
N LEU A 166 4.45 7.11 21.11
CA LEU A 166 5.67 6.33 21.01
C LEU A 166 6.31 6.56 19.64
N LYS A 167 7.64 6.50 19.59
CA LYS A 167 8.38 6.49 18.32
C LYS A 167 8.24 5.11 17.69
N VAL A 168 7.47 5.03 16.60
CA VAL A 168 7.21 3.79 15.91
C VAL A 168 8.00 3.75 14.61
N SER A 169 8.93 2.81 14.48
CA SER A 169 9.63 2.58 13.22
C SER A 169 8.99 1.41 12.46
N VAL A 170 8.69 1.63 11.18
CA VAL A 170 7.99 0.67 10.33
C VAL A 170 8.91 0.18 9.23
N VAL A 171 9.04 -1.14 9.07
CA VAL A 171 9.67 -1.73 7.88
C VAL A 171 8.56 -2.29 6.98
N ASP A 172 8.33 -1.60 5.88
CA ASP A 172 7.28 -1.92 4.91
C ASP A 172 7.88 -2.52 3.63
N GLU A 173 8.13 -3.82 3.63
CA GLU A 173 8.82 -4.49 2.53
C GLU A 173 8.02 -4.46 1.21
N ARG A 174 6.70 -4.37 1.29
CA ARG A 174 5.79 -4.42 0.13
C ARG A 174 4.99 -3.15 -0.08
N SER A 175 5.31 -2.09 0.64
CA SER A 175 4.53 -0.85 0.62
C SER A 175 3.03 -1.08 0.95
N GLU A 176 2.74 -2.00 1.87
CA GLU A 176 1.35 -2.39 2.22
C GLU A 176 0.83 -1.69 3.47
N ILE A 177 1.73 -1.28 4.38
CA ILE A 177 1.37 -0.57 5.61
C ILE A 177 1.17 0.92 5.29
N ALA A 178 2.24 1.57 4.86
CA ALA A 178 2.29 3.02 4.67
C ALA A 178 1.87 3.46 3.26
N ALA A 179 1.94 2.56 2.27
CA ALA A 179 1.67 2.87 0.86
C ALA A 179 2.45 4.10 0.40
N CYS A 180 3.77 4.11 0.62
CA CYS A 180 4.60 5.27 0.36
C CYS A 180 4.59 5.70 -1.10
N TYR A 181 4.48 7.01 -1.31
CA TYR A 181 4.70 7.68 -2.59
C TYR A 181 5.86 8.66 -2.43
N LEU A 182 6.89 8.51 -3.26
CA LEU A 182 8.14 9.30 -3.16
C LEU A 182 8.74 9.34 -1.73
N GLY A 183 8.66 8.21 -1.02
CA GLY A 183 9.16 8.08 0.36
C GLY A 183 8.25 8.65 1.44
N VAL A 184 7.11 9.22 1.10
CA VAL A 184 6.13 9.77 2.03
C VAL A 184 4.97 8.80 2.20
N ALA A 185 4.65 8.47 3.45
CA ALA A 185 3.48 7.64 3.78
C ALA A 185 2.18 8.30 3.29
N GLN A 186 1.36 7.54 2.58
CA GLN A 186 0.05 8.00 2.10
C GLN A 186 -1.09 7.54 3.02
N ASN A 187 -0.90 6.43 3.71
CA ASN A 187 -1.79 6.03 4.78
C ASN A 187 -1.42 6.81 6.06
N ASP A 188 -2.44 7.11 6.85
CA ASP A 188 -2.24 7.67 8.18
C ASP A 188 -1.70 6.58 9.11
N ILE A 189 -0.45 6.72 9.49
CA ILE A 189 0.29 5.86 10.41
C ILE A 189 0.70 6.59 11.69
N GLY A 190 0.12 7.78 11.93
CA GLY A 190 0.36 8.63 13.09
C GLY A 190 1.61 9.51 12.97
N ASN A 191 1.68 10.49 13.86
CA ASN A 191 2.64 11.61 13.76
C ASN A 191 4.07 11.27 14.19
N SER A 192 4.27 10.18 14.96
CA SER A 192 5.58 9.77 15.49
C SER A 192 6.08 8.48 14.84
N SER A 193 5.68 8.24 13.57
CA SER A 193 6.09 7.06 12.82
C SER A 193 7.13 7.39 11.75
N ASP A 194 8.16 6.55 11.66
CA ASP A 194 9.18 6.56 10.61
C ASP A 194 9.05 5.30 9.76
N VAL A 195 9.08 5.43 8.43
CA VAL A 195 8.92 4.30 7.51
C VAL A 195 10.17 4.05 6.70
N LEU A 196 10.58 2.79 6.64
CA LEU A 196 11.56 2.30 5.69
C LEU A 196 10.81 1.43 4.67
N ASP A 197 10.54 2.01 3.51
CA ASP A 197 9.75 1.42 2.43
C ASP A 197 10.60 0.59 1.47
N ASN A 198 10.01 -0.46 0.87
CA ASN A 198 10.68 -1.35 -0.09
C ASN A 198 12.01 -1.93 0.41
N CYS A 199 12.11 -2.20 1.70
CA CYS A 199 13.32 -2.72 2.33
C CYS A 199 13.10 -4.11 2.93
N PRO A 200 14.03 -5.08 2.71
CA PRO A 200 13.96 -6.39 3.36
C PRO A 200 13.94 -6.24 4.89
N LYS A 201 13.02 -6.95 5.56
CA LYS A 201 12.72 -6.78 7.00
C LYS A 201 13.95 -6.88 7.89
N SER A 202 14.76 -7.92 7.72
CA SER A 202 15.93 -8.15 8.56
C SER A 202 17.00 -7.04 8.44
N LEU A 203 17.12 -6.46 7.26
CA LEU A 203 17.99 -5.30 7.01
C LEU A 203 17.37 -4.05 7.59
N GLY A 204 16.10 -3.78 7.27
CA GLY A 204 15.39 -2.58 7.71
C GLY A 204 15.31 -2.44 9.22
N MET A 205 14.99 -3.52 9.95
CA MET A 205 14.97 -3.50 11.41
C MET A 205 16.32 -3.09 12.01
N ARG A 206 17.43 -3.65 11.49
CA ARG A 206 18.79 -3.27 11.96
C ARG A 206 19.14 -1.83 11.65
N MET A 207 18.69 -1.31 10.50
CA MET A 207 18.93 0.10 10.12
C MET A 207 18.17 1.03 11.06
N LEU A 208 16.86 0.79 11.25
CA LEU A 208 16.00 1.63 12.08
C LEU A 208 16.45 1.64 13.56
N LEU A 209 16.83 0.48 14.12
CA LEU A 209 17.39 0.40 15.47
C LEU A 209 18.63 1.29 15.67
N ARG A 210 19.49 1.40 14.66
CA ARG A 210 20.72 2.18 14.75
C ARG A 210 20.52 3.67 14.50
N SER A 211 19.51 4.03 13.68
CA SER A 211 19.37 5.41 13.18
C SER A 211 18.23 6.18 13.83
N MET A 212 17.10 5.52 14.18
CA MET A 212 15.88 6.21 14.60
C MET A 212 15.56 6.08 16.09
N SER A 213 16.28 5.20 16.83
CA SER A 213 16.04 4.94 18.27
C SER A 213 14.56 4.74 18.61
N PRO A 214 13.88 3.78 17.97
CA PRO A 214 12.45 3.57 18.13
C PRO A 214 12.12 2.96 19.49
N ASP A 215 10.93 3.28 20.01
CA ASP A 215 10.33 2.59 21.14
C ASP A 215 9.66 1.28 20.68
N VAL A 216 9.18 1.26 19.41
CA VAL A 216 8.50 0.14 18.78
C VAL A 216 9.00 -0.05 17.35
N ILE A 217 9.19 -1.30 16.93
CA ILE A 217 9.38 -1.65 15.52
C ILE A 217 8.19 -2.49 15.07
N ALA A 218 7.53 -2.04 14.00
CA ALA A 218 6.46 -2.74 13.35
C ALA A 218 6.91 -3.29 11.98
N VAL A 219 6.53 -4.54 11.70
CA VAL A 219 6.83 -5.20 10.41
C VAL A 219 5.60 -5.96 9.93
N ASP A 220 5.32 -5.92 8.62
CA ASP A 220 4.25 -6.71 8.03
C ASP A 220 4.76 -8.10 7.60
N ALA A 221 3.88 -9.10 7.69
CA ALA A 221 4.06 -10.49 7.27
C ALA A 221 5.45 -11.11 7.54
N VAL A 222 5.58 -11.84 8.62
CA VAL A 222 6.73 -12.73 8.84
C VAL A 222 6.56 -13.95 7.93
N SER A 223 7.43 -14.12 6.92
CA SER A 223 7.40 -15.31 6.10
C SER A 223 7.84 -16.54 6.91
N TYR A 224 7.21 -17.69 6.66
CA TYR A 224 7.46 -18.95 7.39
C TYR A 224 8.94 -19.37 7.42
N THR A 225 9.72 -18.96 6.43
CA THR A 225 11.16 -19.21 6.34
C THR A 225 11.99 -18.48 7.39
N HIS A 226 11.52 -17.35 7.92
CA HIS A 226 12.23 -16.59 8.95
C HIS A 226 11.94 -17.07 10.38
N LEU A 227 10.78 -17.67 10.63
CA LEU A 227 10.47 -18.28 11.94
C LEU A 227 11.33 -19.51 12.24
N ARG A 228 11.69 -20.30 11.20
CA ARG A 228 12.58 -21.46 11.37
C ARG A 228 14.04 -21.10 11.73
N ALA A 229 14.50 -19.92 11.35
CA ALA A 229 15.88 -19.51 11.62
C ALA A 229 16.14 -19.19 13.11
N HIS A 230 15.09 -18.91 13.89
CA HIS A 230 15.22 -18.66 15.33
C HIS A 230 15.08 -19.92 16.20
N GLU A 231 14.45 -20.99 15.68
CA GLU A 231 14.34 -22.27 16.42
C GLU A 231 15.63 -23.07 16.44
N THR A 232 16.57 -22.82 15.53
CA THR A 232 17.85 -23.55 15.42
C THR A 232 18.97 -22.99 16.29
N LEU A 233 18.77 -21.89 17.01
CA LEU A 233 19.75 -21.29 17.92
C LEU A 233 19.46 -21.56 19.40
N ALA A 234 18.48 -22.39 19.73
CA ALA A 234 18.06 -22.71 21.11
C ALA A 234 18.31 -24.19 21.47
N ASN A 235 19.27 -24.89 20.82
CA ASN A 235 19.76 -26.20 21.23
C ASN A 235 21.29 -26.21 21.33
#